data_ed814b9f247875eb1d4a81b42f4da596
#
_entry.id   ed814b9f247875eb1d4a81b42f4da596
#
_cell.length_a   1.000
_cell.length_b   1.000
_cell.length_c   1.000
_cell.angle_alpha   90.00
_cell.angle_beta   90.00
_cell.angle_gamma   90.00
#
_symmetry.space_group_name_H-M   'P 1'
#
loop_
_entity.id
_entity.type
_entity.pdbx_description
1 polymer ?
#
loop_
_entity_poly.entity_id
_entity_poly.type
_entity_poly.pdbx_seq_one_letter_code
_entity_poly.pdbx_strand_id
1 'polypeptide(L)'
;LADPYGCIIDVDEELHNGVCIGTGPYKGVSANDESLFLEAYDGYYGGKAKVGKVEVSRITDGDTLTMALQNGEIDATQGLPYSSYNLFEENDQFKISSADTSRVYQVAFNFDTPVLQDLKVRQAICSAIDKDAFCKTLLNGRGTPAVGAFPSNFEFGNNALTGPSFDKEKSKSLLAEAGWIDTDGDGYVDKNGQKLTIRWLTYSSRQELPLLAEYAESNSKDIGIEVQINVTENAKNVLASGQYDVYASAFVTAPTGDPQYFFTAHLLDESPYNAGHYHSDKVEGLVGELRNEFDPEKRAQLAIEIQQQVLDDSAYLFVSHLKMSFVMQKSISGFEEHPSDYYEITNHLDVN
;
A
#
# COMPACT_ATOMS: atom_id res chain seq x y z
N LEU A 1 12.25 -16.03 6.88
CA LEU A 1 13.00 -16.27 5.62
C LEU A 1 12.17 -15.94 4.36
N ALA A 2 10.85 -15.91 4.43
CA ALA A 2 10.00 -15.54 3.30
C ALA A 2 9.81 -14.02 3.14
N ASP A 3 10.25 -13.23 4.11
CA ASP A 3 10.25 -11.78 4.05
C ASP A 3 11.53 -11.26 3.37
N PRO A 4 11.50 -10.15 2.60
CA PRO A 4 12.68 -9.57 1.96
C PRO A 4 13.84 -9.30 2.93
N TYR A 5 13.55 -9.00 4.18
CA TYR A 5 14.57 -8.81 5.24
C TYR A 5 15.14 -10.12 5.77
N GLY A 6 14.53 -11.27 5.44
CA GLY A 6 15.00 -12.60 5.80
C GLY A 6 15.80 -13.30 4.70
N CYS A 7 16.26 -12.59 3.68
CA CYS A 7 17.06 -13.16 2.58
C CYS A 7 18.33 -13.82 3.08
N ILE A 8 18.63 -15.00 2.53
CA ILE A 8 19.90 -15.68 2.78
C ILE A 8 20.93 -15.11 1.82
N ILE A 9 21.98 -14.51 2.37
CA ILE A 9 23.11 -13.97 1.62
C ILE A 9 24.42 -14.52 2.15
N ASP A 10 25.43 -14.54 1.30
CA ASP A 10 26.80 -14.82 1.72
C ASP A 10 27.40 -13.54 2.33
N VAL A 11 27.67 -13.58 3.64
CA VAL A 11 28.19 -12.42 4.38
C VAL A 11 29.71 -12.36 4.41
N ASP A 12 30.39 -13.45 4.01
CA ASP A 12 31.83 -13.52 3.96
C ASP A 12 32.38 -12.92 2.65
N GLU A 13 31.53 -12.79 1.65
CA GLU A 13 31.85 -12.12 0.39
C GLU A 13 31.54 -10.62 0.45
N GLU A 14 32.50 -9.81 0.01
CA GLU A 14 32.29 -8.39 -0.12
C GLU A 14 31.20 -8.07 -1.15
N LEU A 15 30.43 -7.01 -0.90
CA LEU A 15 29.49 -6.48 -1.90
C LEU A 15 30.27 -6.00 -3.11
N HIS A 16 30.12 -6.71 -4.24
CA HIS A 16 30.73 -6.32 -5.50
C HIS A 16 29.73 -5.51 -6.35
N ASN A 17 30.13 -4.32 -6.75
CA ASN A 17 29.32 -3.47 -7.66
C ASN A 17 27.88 -3.24 -7.17
N GLY A 18 27.66 -3.14 -5.86
CA GLY A 18 26.34 -2.90 -5.25
C GLY A 18 25.40 -4.11 -5.16
N VAL A 19 25.91 -5.33 -5.44
CA VAL A 19 25.13 -6.57 -5.38
C VAL A 19 25.69 -7.55 -4.35
N CYS A 20 24.81 -8.34 -3.74
CA CYS A 20 25.17 -9.41 -2.82
C CYS A 20 25.05 -10.79 -3.47
N ILE A 21 25.74 -11.79 -2.91
CA ILE A 21 25.59 -13.19 -3.30
C ILE A 21 24.43 -13.78 -2.52
N GLY A 22 23.40 -14.23 -3.22
CA GLY A 22 22.20 -14.85 -2.66
C GLY A 22 22.01 -16.27 -3.14
N THR A 23 20.80 -16.80 -2.96
CA THR A 23 20.42 -18.17 -3.32
C THR A 23 19.48 -18.24 -4.53
N GLY A 24 19.29 -17.14 -5.25
CA GLY A 24 18.37 -17.04 -6.39
C GLY A 24 18.90 -17.65 -7.70
N PRO A 25 18.04 -17.66 -8.75
CA PRO A 25 18.39 -18.20 -10.07
C PRO A 25 19.35 -17.32 -10.87
N TYR A 26 19.57 -16.09 -10.44
CA TYR A 26 20.45 -15.12 -11.09
C TYR A 26 21.51 -14.60 -10.12
N LYS A 27 22.69 -14.32 -10.66
CA LYS A 27 23.77 -13.61 -9.99
C LYS A 27 23.66 -12.13 -10.32
N GLY A 28 23.75 -11.26 -9.32
CA GLY A 28 23.97 -9.85 -9.54
C GLY A 28 25.36 -9.61 -10.13
N VAL A 29 25.44 -8.87 -11.22
CA VAL A 29 26.70 -8.47 -11.87
C VAL A 29 27.10 -7.08 -11.43
N SER A 30 26.17 -6.15 -11.49
CA SER A 30 26.35 -4.78 -11.04
C SER A 30 25.00 -4.11 -10.76
N ALA A 31 25.00 -3.12 -9.89
CA ALA A 31 23.86 -2.24 -9.63
C ALA A 31 24.36 -0.80 -9.53
N ASN A 32 23.56 0.13 -10.03
CA ASN A 32 23.72 1.58 -9.87
C ASN A 32 22.33 2.21 -9.65
N ASP A 33 22.24 3.54 -9.66
CA ASP A 33 20.97 4.24 -9.41
C ASP A 33 19.93 4.07 -10.53
N GLU A 34 20.35 3.61 -11.72
CA GLU A 34 19.51 3.50 -12.91
C GLU A 34 19.22 2.06 -13.32
N SER A 35 20.14 1.10 -13.06
CA SER A 35 20.01 -0.28 -13.56
C SER A 35 20.62 -1.31 -12.63
N LEU A 36 20.02 -2.51 -12.63
CA LEU A 36 20.54 -3.72 -12.04
C LEU A 36 20.76 -4.76 -13.15
N PHE A 37 21.99 -5.30 -13.27
CA PHE A 37 22.33 -6.33 -14.23
C PHE A 37 22.47 -7.68 -13.56
N LEU A 38 21.77 -8.67 -14.13
CA LEU A 38 21.70 -10.04 -13.64
C LEU A 38 22.16 -11.03 -14.72
N GLU A 39 22.88 -12.10 -14.30
CA GLU A 39 23.23 -13.23 -15.17
C GLU A 39 22.73 -14.53 -14.55
N ALA A 40 22.26 -15.46 -15.39
CA ALA A 40 21.76 -16.76 -14.95
C ALA A 40 22.83 -17.53 -14.17
N TYR A 41 22.43 -18.15 -13.07
CA TYR A 41 23.27 -19.03 -12.28
C TYR A 41 23.02 -20.49 -12.64
N ASP A 42 23.98 -21.12 -13.35
CA ASP A 42 23.85 -22.50 -13.79
C ASP A 42 23.76 -23.53 -12.64
N GLY A 43 24.23 -23.18 -11.45
CA GLY A 43 24.17 -24.01 -10.25
C GLY A 43 22.91 -23.84 -9.39
N TYR A 44 21.90 -23.11 -9.88
CA TYR A 44 20.67 -22.91 -9.11
C TYR A 44 19.94 -24.22 -8.83
N TYR A 45 19.59 -24.46 -7.56
CA TYR A 45 18.97 -25.72 -7.12
C TYR A 45 17.58 -25.98 -7.71
N GLY A 46 16.83 -24.92 -8.10
CA GLY A 46 15.51 -24.98 -8.74
C GLY A 46 15.58 -25.20 -10.26
N GLY A 47 16.77 -25.45 -10.83
CA GLY A 47 16.98 -25.66 -12.26
C GLY A 47 17.47 -24.40 -12.98
N LYS A 48 18.09 -24.63 -14.14
CA LYS A 48 18.69 -23.56 -14.95
C LYS A 48 17.65 -22.56 -15.44
N ALA A 49 17.94 -21.26 -15.30
CA ALA A 49 17.16 -20.21 -15.91
C ALA A 49 17.30 -20.24 -17.43
N LYS A 50 16.18 -20.02 -18.15
CA LYS A 50 16.15 -20.03 -19.61
C LYS A 50 16.68 -18.71 -20.20
N VAL A 51 16.39 -17.59 -19.55
CA VAL A 51 16.93 -16.27 -19.91
C VAL A 51 18.29 -16.11 -19.31
N GLY A 52 19.31 -15.88 -20.14
CA GLY A 52 20.71 -15.80 -19.69
C GLY A 52 21.08 -14.50 -18.98
N LYS A 53 20.43 -13.39 -19.36
CA LYS A 53 20.70 -12.05 -18.81
C LYS A 53 19.39 -11.29 -18.63
N VAL A 54 19.32 -10.54 -17.52
CA VAL A 54 18.20 -9.64 -17.21
C VAL A 54 18.77 -8.29 -16.82
N GLU A 55 18.26 -7.24 -17.40
CA GLU A 55 18.49 -5.86 -16.98
C GLU A 55 17.21 -5.31 -16.37
N VAL A 56 17.28 -4.81 -15.15
CA VAL A 56 16.19 -4.11 -14.48
C VAL A 56 16.50 -2.63 -14.48
N SER A 57 15.74 -1.86 -15.28
CA SER A 57 15.93 -0.43 -15.44
C SER A 57 14.96 0.37 -14.59
N ARG A 58 15.42 1.47 -14.00
CA ARG A 58 14.59 2.37 -13.22
C ARG A 58 14.05 3.49 -14.10
N ILE A 59 12.75 3.45 -14.38
CA ILE A 59 12.02 4.50 -15.08
C ILE A 59 10.95 5.02 -14.14
N THR A 60 11.08 6.25 -13.66
CA THR A 60 10.20 6.83 -12.62
C THR A 60 9.02 7.61 -13.17
N ASP A 61 9.10 8.07 -14.42
CA ASP A 61 8.02 8.78 -15.09
C ASP A 61 7.10 7.79 -15.80
N GLY A 62 5.79 7.84 -15.50
CA GLY A 62 4.83 6.87 -15.97
C GLY A 62 4.56 6.93 -17.47
N ASP A 63 4.61 8.12 -18.07
CA ASP A 63 4.41 8.28 -19.51
C ASP A 63 5.64 7.76 -20.28
N THR A 64 6.84 8.04 -19.77
CA THR A 64 8.10 7.50 -20.30
C THR A 64 8.11 5.97 -20.20
N LEU A 65 7.67 5.40 -19.08
CA LEU A 65 7.57 3.96 -18.87
C LEU A 65 6.60 3.31 -19.86
N THR A 66 5.45 3.95 -20.07
CA THR A 66 4.43 3.52 -21.04
C THR A 66 5.00 3.50 -22.46
N MET A 67 5.68 4.56 -22.86
CA MET A 67 6.30 4.67 -24.20
C MET A 67 7.44 3.67 -24.39
N ALA A 68 8.29 3.46 -23.39
CA ALA A 68 9.39 2.51 -23.45
C ALA A 68 8.88 1.07 -23.70
N LEU A 69 7.80 0.66 -23.03
CA LEU A 69 7.19 -0.65 -23.27
C LEU A 69 6.53 -0.73 -24.66
N GLN A 70 5.81 0.32 -25.11
CA GLN A 70 5.19 0.35 -26.42
C GLN A 70 6.21 0.27 -27.57
N ASN A 71 7.35 0.94 -27.41
CA ASN A 71 8.42 0.96 -28.41
C ASN A 71 9.32 -0.28 -28.37
N GLY A 72 9.16 -1.17 -27.39
CA GLY A 72 10.00 -2.34 -27.21
C GLY A 72 11.41 -2.02 -26.69
N GLU A 73 11.58 -0.86 -26.04
CA GLU A 73 12.82 -0.49 -25.33
C GLU A 73 12.99 -1.30 -24.05
N ILE A 74 11.85 -1.73 -23.46
CA ILE A 74 11.77 -2.69 -22.37
C ILE A 74 10.80 -3.82 -22.74
N ASP A 75 11.03 -4.99 -22.19
CA ASP A 75 10.24 -6.21 -22.51
C ASP A 75 9.04 -6.38 -21.57
N ALA A 76 9.17 -5.96 -20.32
CA ALA A 76 8.14 -6.08 -19.31
C ALA A 76 8.26 -4.95 -18.28
N THR A 77 7.15 -4.59 -17.66
CA THR A 77 7.14 -3.62 -16.57
C THR A 77 6.01 -3.85 -15.59
N GLN A 78 6.22 -3.42 -14.35
CA GLN A 78 5.22 -3.24 -13.32
C GLN A 78 5.05 -1.73 -13.04
N GLY A 79 3.89 -1.32 -12.54
CA GLY A 79 3.71 0.07 -12.09
C GLY A 79 3.38 1.08 -13.19
N LEU A 80 2.80 0.63 -14.31
CA LEU A 80 2.22 1.53 -15.31
C LEU A 80 1.10 2.38 -14.68
N PRO A 81 0.93 3.64 -15.13
CA PRO A 81 -0.25 4.42 -14.78
C PRO A 81 -1.54 3.67 -15.12
N TYR A 82 -2.52 3.68 -14.23
CA TYR A 82 -3.78 2.96 -14.48
C TYR A 82 -4.50 3.41 -15.75
N SER A 83 -4.37 4.68 -16.13
CA SER A 83 -4.88 5.23 -17.38
C SER A 83 -4.24 4.62 -18.64
N SER A 84 -3.03 4.09 -18.52
CA SER A 84 -2.28 3.54 -19.67
C SER A 84 -2.62 2.08 -19.98
N TYR A 85 -3.27 1.34 -19.07
CA TYR A 85 -3.53 -0.09 -19.27
C TYR A 85 -4.39 -0.39 -20.51
N ASN A 86 -5.34 0.49 -20.83
CA ASN A 86 -6.19 0.33 -22.03
C ASN A 86 -5.38 0.25 -23.33
N LEU A 87 -4.17 0.83 -23.37
CA LEU A 87 -3.28 0.76 -24.54
C LEU A 87 -2.73 -0.65 -24.78
N PHE A 88 -2.73 -1.49 -23.75
CA PHE A 88 -2.15 -2.83 -23.76
C PHE A 88 -3.22 -3.93 -23.72
N GLU A 89 -4.37 -3.71 -23.07
CA GLU A 89 -5.43 -4.70 -22.89
C GLU A 89 -6.05 -5.13 -24.24
N GLU A 90 -6.18 -4.20 -25.18
CA GLU A 90 -6.76 -4.44 -26.51
C GLU A 90 -5.70 -4.70 -27.60
N ASN A 91 -4.42 -4.83 -27.21
CA ASN A 91 -3.32 -4.98 -28.14
C ASN A 91 -2.67 -6.37 -28.02
N ASP A 92 -2.88 -7.20 -29.05
CA ASP A 92 -2.37 -8.57 -29.15
C ASP A 92 -0.83 -8.71 -29.10
N GLN A 93 -0.10 -7.61 -29.15
CA GLN A 93 1.36 -7.60 -29.00
C GLN A 93 1.81 -7.69 -27.55
N PHE A 94 0.90 -7.50 -26.60
CA PHE A 94 1.18 -7.50 -25.16
C PHE A 94 0.39 -8.58 -24.43
N LYS A 95 0.85 -8.87 -23.20
CA LYS A 95 0.16 -9.69 -22.21
C LYS A 95 0.15 -8.96 -20.88
N ILE A 96 -0.88 -9.19 -20.09
CA ILE A 96 -0.99 -8.69 -18.74
C ILE A 96 -1.14 -9.87 -17.78
N SER A 97 -0.22 -10.00 -16.83
CA SER A 97 -0.34 -10.90 -15.69
C SER A 97 -0.75 -10.08 -14.48
N SER A 98 -1.80 -10.49 -13.77
CA SER A 98 -2.32 -9.73 -12.62
C SER A 98 -2.66 -10.67 -11.48
N ALA A 99 -2.38 -10.23 -10.25
CA ALA A 99 -2.80 -10.92 -9.03
C ALA A 99 -3.37 -9.92 -8.02
N ASP A 100 -4.35 -10.38 -7.23
CA ASP A 100 -4.76 -9.67 -6.02
C ASP A 100 -3.66 -9.86 -4.96
N THR A 101 -3.14 -8.74 -4.44
CA THR A 101 -2.02 -8.77 -3.50
C THR A 101 -2.45 -8.34 -2.10
N SER A 102 -1.61 -8.62 -1.09
CA SER A 102 -1.79 -8.10 0.26
C SER A 102 -1.32 -6.66 0.42
N ARG A 103 -1.08 -5.93 -0.68
CA ARG A 103 -0.77 -4.51 -0.63
C ARG A 103 -2.04 -3.69 -0.44
N VAL A 104 -2.03 -2.81 0.55
CA VAL A 104 -3.15 -1.93 0.87
C VAL A 104 -2.72 -0.47 0.82
N TYR A 105 -3.60 0.41 0.32
CA TYR A 105 -3.53 1.85 0.59
C TYR A 105 -4.27 2.14 1.87
N GLN A 106 -3.54 2.71 2.82
CA GLN A 106 -4.02 3.03 4.15
C GLN A 106 -3.70 4.47 4.53
N VAL A 107 -4.51 5.02 5.42
CA VAL A 107 -4.33 6.35 6.00
C VAL A 107 -4.30 6.20 7.52
N ALA A 108 -3.16 6.49 8.13
CA ALA A 108 -3.01 6.54 9.58
C ALA A 108 -3.44 7.92 10.08
N PHE A 109 -4.26 7.97 11.13
CA PHE A 109 -4.61 9.21 11.83
C PHE A 109 -3.58 9.50 12.92
N ASN A 110 -3.06 10.72 12.97
CA ASN A 110 -2.11 11.14 14.00
C ASN A 110 -2.84 11.49 15.31
N PHE A 111 -2.72 10.63 16.31
CA PHE A 111 -3.36 10.81 17.62
C PHE A 111 -2.75 11.93 18.46
N ASP A 112 -1.58 12.47 18.10
CA ASP A 112 -1.03 13.68 18.71
C ASP A 112 -1.74 14.95 18.24
N THR A 113 -2.52 14.88 17.15
CA THR A 113 -3.31 16.00 16.63
C THR A 113 -4.57 16.17 17.47
N PRO A 114 -4.78 17.31 18.16
CA PRO A 114 -5.90 17.45 19.11
C PRO A 114 -7.28 17.20 18.51
N VAL A 115 -7.55 17.63 17.27
CA VAL A 115 -8.84 17.42 16.61
C VAL A 115 -9.09 15.96 16.27
N LEU A 116 -8.04 15.19 16.04
CA LEU A 116 -8.11 13.75 15.72
C LEU A 116 -8.17 12.85 16.97
N GLN A 117 -8.09 13.41 18.17
CA GLN A 117 -8.41 12.67 19.40
C GLN A 117 -9.91 12.41 19.53
N ASP A 118 -10.75 13.23 18.88
CA ASP A 118 -12.19 13.01 18.84
C ASP A 118 -12.53 11.88 17.83
N LEU A 119 -13.05 10.76 18.35
CA LEU A 119 -13.46 9.61 17.55
C LEU A 119 -14.47 9.98 16.46
N LYS A 120 -15.40 10.90 16.73
CA LYS A 120 -16.42 11.31 15.77
C LYS A 120 -15.83 12.01 14.55
N VAL A 121 -14.76 12.79 14.76
CA VAL A 121 -14.05 13.45 13.64
C VAL A 121 -13.36 12.39 12.78
N ARG A 122 -12.67 11.40 13.37
CA ARG A 122 -12.06 10.31 12.60
C ARG A 122 -13.11 9.49 11.85
N GLN A 123 -14.22 9.13 12.52
CA GLN A 123 -15.34 8.42 11.88
C GLN A 123 -15.98 9.22 10.75
N ALA A 124 -16.10 10.53 10.88
CA ALA A 124 -16.61 11.40 9.83
C ALA A 124 -15.71 11.38 8.60
N ILE A 125 -14.39 11.48 8.78
CA ILE A 125 -13.40 11.37 7.69
C ILE A 125 -13.49 9.99 7.03
N CYS A 126 -13.52 8.90 7.81
CA CYS A 126 -13.64 7.55 7.28
C CYS A 126 -14.91 7.33 6.45
N SER A 127 -16.04 7.90 6.88
CA SER A 127 -17.33 7.76 6.17
C SER A 127 -17.48 8.72 4.97
N ALA A 128 -16.62 9.73 4.84
CA ALA A 128 -16.66 10.67 3.73
C ALA A 128 -16.01 10.13 2.45
N ILE A 129 -15.10 9.16 2.55
CA ILE A 129 -14.32 8.68 1.41
C ILE A 129 -15.04 7.51 0.70
N ASP A 130 -15.46 7.73 -0.55
CA ASP A 130 -16.07 6.71 -1.40
C ASP A 130 -14.98 5.78 -1.98
N LYS A 131 -14.73 4.68 -1.28
CA LYS A 131 -13.72 3.69 -1.66
C LYS A 131 -14.09 2.93 -2.93
N ASP A 132 -15.39 2.68 -3.16
CA ASP A 132 -15.87 2.01 -4.37
C ASP A 132 -15.61 2.86 -5.62
N ALA A 133 -15.96 4.15 -5.56
CA ALA A 133 -15.70 5.07 -6.66
C ALA A 133 -14.18 5.28 -6.89
N PHE A 134 -13.37 5.36 -5.83
CA PHE A 134 -11.92 5.41 -5.94
C PHE A 134 -11.37 4.20 -6.70
N CYS A 135 -11.70 2.99 -6.27
CA CYS A 135 -11.24 1.76 -6.92
C CYS A 135 -11.71 1.64 -8.37
N LYS A 136 -12.98 1.95 -8.63
CA LYS A 136 -13.58 1.80 -9.95
C LYS A 136 -13.09 2.85 -10.95
N THR A 137 -12.99 4.10 -10.51
CA THR A 137 -12.75 5.24 -11.42
C THR A 137 -11.28 5.60 -11.50
N LEU A 138 -10.62 5.80 -10.34
CA LEU A 138 -9.22 6.26 -10.32
C LEU A 138 -8.23 5.11 -10.49
N LEU A 139 -8.54 3.93 -9.95
CA LEU A 139 -7.72 2.73 -10.14
C LEU A 139 -8.14 1.90 -11.37
N ASN A 140 -9.09 2.38 -12.16
CA ASN A 140 -9.59 1.67 -13.35
C ASN A 140 -9.97 0.19 -13.07
N GLY A 141 -10.57 -0.08 -11.90
CA GLY A 141 -10.93 -1.43 -11.45
C GLY A 141 -9.76 -2.31 -11.00
N ARG A 142 -8.54 -1.75 -10.85
CA ARG A 142 -7.34 -2.47 -10.41
C ARG A 142 -7.11 -2.35 -8.91
N GLY A 143 -8.16 -2.19 -8.16
CA GLY A 143 -8.19 -2.20 -6.71
C GLY A 143 -9.54 -2.71 -6.22
N THR A 144 -9.54 -3.29 -5.03
CA THR A 144 -10.73 -3.74 -4.33
C THR A 144 -10.92 -2.89 -3.08
N PRO A 145 -12.11 -2.32 -2.82
CA PRO A 145 -12.34 -1.52 -1.62
C PRO A 145 -11.93 -2.27 -0.36
N ALA A 146 -11.08 -1.67 0.45
CA ALA A 146 -10.57 -2.28 1.67
C ALA A 146 -11.49 -1.98 2.87
N VAL A 147 -11.75 -2.98 3.69
CA VAL A 147 -12.36 -2.82 5.02
C VAL A 147 -11.26 -2.76 6.07
N GLY A 148 -10.36 -3.73 6.08
CA GLY A 148 -9.22 -3.84 6.97
C GLY A 148 -7.89 -3.95 6.23
N ALA A 149 -6.88 -4.39 6.93
CA ALA A 149 -5.52 -4.48 6.40
C ALA A 149 -5.34 -5.60 5.36
N PHE A 150 -6.19 -6.64 5.37
CA PHE A 150 -6.01 -7.83 4.54
C PHE A 150 -7.17 -8.03 3.56
N PRO A 151 -6.89 -8.43 2.30
CA PRO A 151 -7.91 -8.67 1.30
C PRO A 151 -8.78 -9.90 1.62
N SER A 152 -9.88 -10.05 0.89
CA SER A 152 -10.93 -11.06 1.16
C SER A 152 -10.51 -12.51 0.90
N ASN A 153 -9.36 -12.76 0.30
CA ASN A 153 -8.79 -14.11 0.12
C ASN A 153 -8.11 -14.66 1.38
N PHE A 154 -7.97 -13.86 2.44
CA PHE A 154 -7.58 -14.34 3.77
C PHE A 154 -8.80 -14.59 4.63
N GLU A 155 -8.77 -15.61 5.49
CA GLU A 155 -9.82 -15.91 6.45
C GLU A 155 -10.08 -14.76 7.43
N PHE A 156 -9.04 -14.00 7.75
CA PHE A 156 -9.04 -12.79 8.58
C PHE A 156 -9.13 -11.48 7.76
N GLY A 157 -9.51 -11.57 6.49
CA GLY A 157 -9.59 -10.42 5.58
C GLY A 157 -10.93 -9.69 5.62
N ASN A 158 -11.17 -8.86 4.62
CA ASN A 158 -12.33 -7.96 4.50
C ASN A 158 -13.69 -8.59 4.89
N ASN A 159 -13.92 -9.83 4.48
CA ASN A 159 -15.22 -10.49 4.68
C ASN A 159 -15.54 -10.79 6.16
N ALA A 160 -14.54 -10.80 7.01
CA ALA A 160 -14.68 -11.07 8.45
C ALA A 160 -14.89 -9.80 9.28
N LEU A 161 -14.85 -8.61 8.66
CA LEU A 161 -14.81 -7.33 9.35
C LEU A 161 -16.04 -6.47 9.05
N THR A 162 -16.34 -5.57 9.99
CA THR A 162 -17.33 -4.51 9.83
C THR A 162 -16.62 -3.15 9.88
N GLY A 163 -16.61 -2.45 8.76
CA GLY A 163 -15.95 -1.14 8.63
C GLY A 163 -16.91 0.00 8.31
N PRO A 164 -16.40 1.24 8.22
CA PRO A 164 -17.19 2.40 7.87
C PRO A 164 -17.71 2.27 6.44
N SER A 165 -19.00 2.57 6.25
CA SER A 165 -19.62 2.76 4.93
C SER A 165 -19.50 4.21 4.49
N PHE A 166 -19.43 4.42 3.18
CA PHE A 166 -19.52 5.76 2.60
C PHE A 166 -20.90 6.35 2.87
N ASP A 167 -20.93 7.47 3.59
CA ASP A 167 -22.16 8.20 3.94
C ASP A 167 -21.81 9.65 4.36
N LYS A 168 -21.96 10.59 3.42
CA LYS A 168 -21.66 12.02 3.65
C LYS A 168 -22.59 12.66 4.68
N GLU A 169 -23.84 12.25 4.73
CA GLU A 169 -24.80 12.83 5.68
C GLU A 169 -24.50 12.36 7.11
N LYS A 170 -24.11 11.09 7.28
CA LYS A 170 -23.58 10.58 8.55
C LYS A 170 -22.30 11.33 8.94
N SER A 171 -21.39 11.59 8.00
CA SER A 171 -20.16 12.35 8.27
C SER A 171 -20.47 13.76 8.79
N LYS A 172 -21.39 14.49 8.15
CA LYS A 172 -21.83 15.82 8.60
C LYS A 172 -22.48 15.77 10.00
N SER A 173 -23.30 14.75 10.25
CA SER A 173 -23.91 14.56 11.57
C SER A 173 -22.87 14.34 12.67
N LEU A 174 -21.88 13.50 12.40
CA LEU A 174 -20.78 13.24 13.34
C LEU A 174 -19.95 14.49 13.62
N LEU A 175 -19.66 15.31 12.61
CA LEU A 175 -18.96 16.59 12.78
C LEU A 175 -19.80 17.56 13.64
N ALA A 176 -21.09 17.68 13.35
CA ALA A 176 -21.99 18.52 14.14
C ALA A 176 -22.08 18.06 15.61
N GLU A 177 -22.17 16.74 15.86
CA GLU A 177 -22.14 16.17 17.20
C GLU A 177 -20.81 16.40 17.93
N ALA A 178 -19.70 16.51 17.20
CA ALA A 178 -18.38 16.89 17.73
C ALA A 178 -18.23 18.41 17.91
N GLY A 179 -19.29 19.20 17.53
CA GLY A 179 -19.32 20.65 17.67
C GLY A 179 -18.66 21.41 16.53
N TRP A 180 -18.46 20.76 15.38
CA TRP A 180 -17.97 21.37 14.15
C TRP A 180 -19.14 21.73 13.24
N ILE A 181 -19.38 23.02 13.02
CA ILE A 181 -20.53 23.56 12.26
C ILE A 181 -20.01 24.74 11.43
N ASP A 182 -20.46 24.86 10.19
CA ASP A 182 -20.19 26.06 9.37
C ASP A 182 -20.99 27.23 9.95
N THR A 183 -20.31 28.12 10.67
CA THR A 183 -20.96 29.26 11.37
C THR A 183 -20.90 30.57 10.59
N ASP A 184 -20.00 30.70 9.63
CA ASP A 184 -19.81 31.91 8.82
C ASP A 184 -20.30 31.78 7.36
N GLY A 185 -20.67 30.56 6.94
CA GLY A 185 -21.24 30.29 5.62
C GLY A 185 -20.19 30.18 4.52
N ASP A 186 -18.90 29.93 4.85
CA ASP A 186 -17.83 29.79 3.87
C ASP A 186 -17.74 28.39 3.25
N GLY A 187 -18.59 27.47 3.71
CA GLY A 187 -18.67 26.08 3.24
C GLY A 187 -17.75 25.11 3.98
N TYR A 188 -17.03 25.59 5.00
CA TYR A 188 -16.22 24.76 5.87
C TYR A 188 -16.75 24.80 7.32
N VAL A 189 -16.63 23.68 8.01
CA VAL A 189 -17.04 23.63 9.41
C VAL A 189 -15.96 24.26 10.30
N ASP A 190 -16.42 24.99 11.30
CA ASP A 190 -15.57 25.64 12.28
C ASP A 190 -16.00 25.33 13.73
N LYS A 191 -15.08 25.50 14.66
CA LYS A 191 -15.31 25.39 16.09
C LYS A 191 -14.46 26.42 16.82
N ASN A 192 -15.11 27.27 17.64
CA ASN A 192 -14.45 28.38 18.33
C ASN A 192 -13.70 29.35 17.38
N GLY A 193 -14.25 29.57 16.18
CA GLY A 193 -13.66 30.45 15.17
C GLY A 193 -12.44 29.85 14.45
N GLN A 194 -12.21 28.57 14.60
CA GLN A 194 -11.13 27.86 13.90
C GLN A 194 -11.73 26.85 12.92
N LYS A 195 -11.37 26.97 11.65
CA LYS A 195 -11.76 26.04 10.58
C LYS A 195 -11.14 24.65 10.83
N LEU A 196 -11.90 23.60 10.51
CA LEU A 196 -11.40 22.24 10.51
C LEU A 196 -10.51 22.00 9.28
N THR A 197 -9.22 21.97 9.52
CA THR A 197 -8.20 21.74 8.48
C THR A 197 -7.43 20.47 8.81
N ILE A 198 -7.23 19.59 7.82
CA ILE A 198 -6.48 18.33 7.93
C ILE A 198 -5.26 18.39 7.02
N ARG A 199 -4.07 18.27 7.58
CA ARG A 199 -2.80 18.18 6.85
C ARG A 199 -2.57 16.74 6.40
N TRP A 200 -2.75 16.50 5.11
CA TRP A 200 -2.62 15.19 4.49
C TRP A 200 -1.21 14.99 3.94
N LEU A 201 -0.45 14.10 4.55
CA LEU A 201 0.89 13.74 4.10
C LEU A 201 0.85 12.49 3.22
N THR A 202 1.58 12.51 2.13
CA THR A 202 1.83 11.34 1.28
C THR A 202 3.11 11.50 0.44
N TYR A 203 3.38 10.57 -0.47
CA TYR A 203 4.55 10.57 -1.35
C TYR A 203 4.17 10.19 -2.79
N SER A 204 5.04 10.50 -3.77
CA SER A 204 4.75 10.33 -5.19
C SER A 204 5.32 9.06 -5.83
N SER A 205 6.21 8.35 -5.16
CA SER A 205 6.78 7.09 -5.69
C SER A 205 5.75 5.95 -5.85
N ARG A 206 4.53 6.15 -5.35
CA ARG A 206 3.30 5.42 -5.69
C ARG A 206 2.31 6.43 -6.25
N GLN A 207 2.12 6.42 -7.58
CA GLN A 207 1.34 7.43 -8.32
C GLN A 207 -0.10 7.61 -7.84
N GLU A 208 -0.68 6.56 -7.28
CA GLU A 208 -2.06 6.55 -6.81
C GLU A 208 -2.25 7.26 -5.46
N LEU A 209 -1.18 7.43 -4.68
CA LEU A 209 -1.27 8.10 -3.37
C LEU A 209 -1.54 9.61 -3.50
N PRO A 210 -0.90 10.36 -4.42
CA PRO A 210 -1.33 11.73 -4.72
C PRO A 210 -2.76 11.80 -5.23
N LEU A 211 -3.20 10.88 -6.11
CA LEU A 211 -4.59 10.81 -6.57
C LEU A 211 -5.57 10.55 -5.41
N LEU A 212 -5.20 9.68 -4.47
CA LEU A 212 -5.99 9.45 -3.26
C LEU A 212 -6.09 10.71 -2.41
N ALA A 213 -5.01 11.49 -2.29
CA ALA A 213 -5.02 12.74 -1.52
C ALA A 213 -5.97 13.77 -2.15
N GLU A 214 -5.90 13.97 -3.47
CA GLU A 214 -6.81 14.87 -4.21
C GLU A 214 -8.27 14.39 -4.14
N TYR A 215 -8.49 13.08 -4.22
CA TYR A 215 -9.81 12.48 -4.08
C TYR A 215 -10.37 12.68 -2.67
N ALA A 216 -9.54 12.50 -1.64
CA ALA A 216 -9.90 12.73 -0.25
C ALA A 216 -10.18 14.22 0.02
N GLU A 217 -9.40 15.15 -0.56
CA GLU A 217 -9.67 16.59 -0.49
C GLU A 217 -11.07 16.92 -1.04
N SER A 218 -11.38 16.43 -2.25
CA SER A 218 -12.69 16.65 -2.87
C SER A 218 -13.84 16.11 -2.02
N ASN A 219 -13.72 14.86 -1.52
CA ASN A 219 -14.75 14.25 -0.69
C ASN A 219 -14.91 14.94 0.68
N SER A 220 -13.79 15.36 1.28
CA SER A 220 -13.76 16.06 2.56
C SER A 220 -14.39 17.46 2.47
N LYS A 221 -14.17 18.16 1.36
CA LYS A 221 -14.82 19.45 1.09
C LYS A 221 -16.34 19.36 1.09
N ASP A 222 -16.90 18.27 0.57
CA ASP A 222 -18.35 18.05 0.54
C ASP A 222 -19.00 17.93 1.93
N ILE A 223 -18.19 17.64 2.95
CA ILE A 223 -18.61 17.58 4.34
C ILE A 223 -18.07 18.75 5.18
N GLY A 224 -17.45 19.75 4.53
CA GLY A 224 -16.96 20.97 5.15
C GLY A 224 -15.59 20.87 5.81
N ILE A 225 -14.77 19.89 5.46
CA ILE A 225 -13.38 19.77 5.93
C ILE A 225 -12.42 20.32 4.88
N GLU A 226 -11.52 21.21 5.26
CA GLU A 226 -10.39 21.63 4.44
C GLU A 226 -9.27 20.60 4.53
N VAL A 227 -8.74 20.16 3.39
CA VAL A 227 -7.56 19.28 3.34
C VAL A 227 -6.38 20.02 2.72
N GLN A 228 -5.24 20.01 3.37
CA GLN A 228 -3.98 20.56 2.89
C GLN A 228 -3.04 19.42 2.53
N ILE A 229 -2.83 19.22 1.22
CA ILE A 229 -2.04 18.11 0.70
C ILE A 229 -0.57 18.46 0.71
N ASN A 230 0.26 17.57 1.25
CA ASN A 230 1.72 17.60 1.20
C ASN A 230 2.22 16.29 0.56
N VAL A 231 2.65 16.36 -0.70
CA VAL A 231 3.28 15.24 -1.41
C VAL A 231 4.78 15.43 -1.38
N THR A 232 5.51 14.51 -0.75
CA THR A 232 6.96 14.63 -0.60
C THR A 232 7.66 13.27 -0.53
N GLU A 233 8.77 13.11 -1.23
CA GLU A 233 9.64 11.92 -1.08
C GLU A 233 10.38 11.90 0.27
N ASN A 234 10.37 13.02 0.99
CA ASN A 234 10.97 13.15 2.31
C ASN A 234 9.97 12.97 3.46
N ALA A 235 8.95 12.12 3.27
CA ALA A 235 7.89 11.87 4.24
C ALA A 235 8.44 11.51 5.64
N LYS A 236 9.55 10.77 5.71
CA LYS A 236 10.20 10.40 6.97
C LYS A 236 10.54 11.61 7.86
N ASN A 237 11.03 12.70 7.29
CA ASN A 237 11.35 13.91 8.06
C ASN A 237 10.09 14.66 8.51
N VAL A 238 9.03 14.64 7.68
CA VAL A 238 7.75 15.25 8.06
C VAL A 238 7.11 14.46 9.19
N LEU A 239 7.11 13.13 9.11
CA LEU A 239 6.65 12.24 10.19
C LEU A 239 7.39 12.54 11.51
N ALA A 240 8.73 12.59 11.45
CA ALA A 240 9.54 12.88 12.62
C ALA A 240 9.31 14.29 13.22
N SER A 241 8.83 15.26 12.41
CA SER A 241 8.52 16.60 12.87
C SER A 241 7.09 16.78 13.44
N GLY A 242 6.20 15.78 13.25
CA GLY A 242 4.79 15.85 13.62
C GLY A 242 3.96 16.86 12.81
N GLN A 243 4.48 17.36 11.68
CA GLN A 243 3.80 18.35 10.85
C GLN A 243 2.81 17.72 9.85
N TYR A 244 1.98 16.83 10.33
CA TYR A 244 0.91 16.16 9.58
C TYR A 244 -0.21 15.76 10.53
N ASP A 245 -1.40 15.55 10.00
CA ASP A 245 -2.57 15.08 10.75
C ASP A 245 -2.95 13.67 10.29
N VAL A 246 -2.78 13.37 9.01
CA VAL A 246 -2.94 12.03 8.47
C VAL A 246 -1.78 11.67 7.54
N TYR A 247 -1.43 10.39 7.50
CA TYR A 247 -0.41 9.86 6.60
C TYR A 247 -0.96 8.75 5.72
N ALA A 248 -1.04 9.02 4.42
CA ALA A 248 -1.43 8.02 3.43
C ALA A 248 -0.20 7.29 2.87
N SER A 249 -0.24 5.97 2.92
CA SER A 249 0.87 5.10 2.50
C SER A 249 0.39 3.79 1.89
N ALA A 250 1.29 3.10 1.19
CA ALA A 250 1.10 1.75 0.69
C ALA A 250 1.92 0.76 1.51
N PHE A 251 1.34 -0.39 1.87
CA PHE A 251 2.04 -1.42 2.64
C PHE A 251 1.63 -2.83 2.22
N VAL A 252 2.59 -3.76 2.15
CA VAL A 252 2.34 -5.19 1.97
C VAL A 252 2.10 -5.80 3.34
N THR A 253 0.86 -6.18 3.62
CA THR A 253 0.42 -6.53 4.98
C THR A 253 0.74 -7.95 5.38
N ALA A 254 0.81 -8.87 4.43
CA ALA A 254 1.05 -10.29 4.69
C ALA A 254 2.07 -10.90 3.69
N PRO A 255 3.35 -10.48 3.71
CA PRO A 255 4.36 -10.98 2.78
C PRO A 255 4.61 -12.49 2.91
N THR A 256 4.30 -13.08 4.05
CA THR A 256 4.43 -14.51 4.33
C THR A 256 3.08 -15.23 4.47
N GLY A 257 1.96 -14.52 4.21
CA GLY A 257 0.61 -15.02 4.46
C GLY A 257 0.17 -14.95 5.93
N ASP A 258 1.01 -14.45 6.84
CA ASP A 258 0.76 -14.34 8.26
C ASP A 258 0.37 -12.90 8.66
N PRO A 259 -0.68 -12.69 9.49
CA PRO A 259 -1.16 -11.36 9.86
C PRO A 259 -0.24 -10.63 10.85
N GLN A 260 0.60 -11.34 11.60
CA GLN A 260 1.39 -10.78 12.70
C GLN A 260 2.33 -9.66 12.21
N TYR A 261 2.86 -9.79 10.97
CA TYR A 261 3.81 -8.82 10.43
C TYR A 261 3.23 -7.39 10.43
N PHE A 262 2.02 -7.22 9.90
CA PHE A 262 1.37 -5.90 9.86
C PHE A 262 1.14 -5.34 11.27
N PHE A 263 0.60 -6.16 12.16
CA PHE A 263 0.28 -5.69 13.51
C PHE A 263 1.51 -5.27 14.31
N THR A 264 2.59 -6.05 14.21
CA THR A 264 3.85 -5.68 14.88
C THR A 264 4.55 -4.48 14.26
N ALA A 265 4.34 -4.25 12.97
CA ALA A 265 4.97 -3.13 12.27
C ALA A 265 4.22 -1.81 12.46
N HIS A 266 2.89 -1.84 12.68
CA HIS A 266 2.05 -0.64 12.64
C HIS A 266 1.29 -0.31 13.93
N LEU A 267 1.00 -1.30 14.81
CA LEU A 267 -0.01 -1.12 15.86
C LEU A 267 0.56 -1.08 17.29
N LEU A 268 1.85 -1.30 17.47
CA LEU A 268 2.48 -1.23 18.78
C LEU A 268 3.15 0.15 18.99
N ASP A 269 3.26 0.60 20.21
CA ASP A 269 3.85 1.89 20.54
C ASP A 269 5.26 2.11 19.96
N GLU A 270 6.10 1.07 20.03
CA GLU A 270 7.48 1.12 19.53
C GLU A 270 7.60 0.70 18.06
N SER A 271 6.48 0.51 17.35
CA SER A 271 6.50 0.07 15.94
C SER A 271 7.08 1.13 15.02
N PRO A 272 7.99 0.77 14.10
CA PRO A 272 8.66 1.73 13.23
C PRO A 272 7.72 2.40 12.22
N TYR A 273 6.55 1.81 11.95
CA TYR A 273 5.54 2.30 11.02
C TYR A 273 4.25 2.75 11.71
N ASN A 274 4.21 2.87 13.07
CA ASN A 274 3.09 3.48 13.77
C ASN A 274 3.10 5.01 13.58
N ALA A 275 2.88 5.43 12.34
CA ALA A 275 2.86 6.84 11.96
C ALA A 275 1.68 7.62 12.57
N GLY A 276 0.70 6.94 13.13
CA GLY A 276 -0.45 7.55 13.80
C GLY A 276 -0.24 7.77 15.28
N HIS A 277 0.83 7.26 15.88
CA HIS A 277 1.02 7.19 17.33
C HIS A 277 -0.21 6.59 18.05
N TYR A 278 -0.86 5.63 17.36
CA TYR A 278 -1.99 4.89 17.90
C TYR A 278 -1.55 4.03 19.07
N HIS A 279 -2.26 4.12 20.18
CA HIS A 279 -2.07 3.29 21.37
C HIS A 279 -3.37 2.64 21.78
N SER A 280 -3.32 1.35 22.11
CA SER A 280 -4.44 0.60 22.66
C SER A 280 -3.93 -0.60 23.46
N ASP A 281 -4.10 -0.58 24.77
CA ASP A 281 -3.76 -1.71 25.66
C ASP A 281 -4.40 -3.03 25.20
N LYS A 282 -5.64 -2.95 24.66
CA LYS A 282 -6.35 -4.11 24.14
C LYS A 282 -5.65 -4.68 22.91
N VAL A 283 -5.29 -3.82 21.95
CA VAL A 283 -4.59 -4.25 20.73
C VAL A 283 -3.21 -4.82 21.07
N GLU A 284 -2.46 -4.17 21.94
CA GLU A 284 -1.16 -4.69 22.40
C GLU A 284 -1.26 -6.05 23.07
N GLY A 285 -2.27 -6.25 23.92
CA GLY A 285 -2.56 -7.55 24.54
C GLY A 285 -2.85 -8.63 23.50
N LEU A 286 -3.76 -8.36 22.56
CA LEU A 286 -4.12 -9.30 21.48
C LEU A 286 -2.94 -9.62 20.55
N VAL A 287 -2.10 -8.64 20.22
CA VAL A 287 -0.85 -8.87 19.44
C VAL A 287 0.13 -9.73 20.24
N GLY A 288 0.21 -9.51 21.56
CA GLY A 288 0.99 -10.36 22.47
C GLY A 288 0.51 -11.82 22.50
N GLU A 289 -0.80 -12.05 22.50
CA GLU A 289 -1.40 -13.39 22.39
C GLU A 289 -1.10 -14.01 21.02
N LEU A 290 -1.30 -13.27 19.94
CA LEU A 290 -1.04 -13.74 18.56
C LEU A 290 0.41 -14.19 18.36
N ARG A 291 1.37 -13.53 19.00
CA ARG A 291 2.80 -13.92 18.94
C ARG A 291 3.08 -15.31 19.49
N ASN A 292 2.26 -15.78 20.43
CA ASN A 292 2.44 -17.05 21.12
C ASN A 292 1.43 -18.12 20.70
N GLU A 293 0.49 -17.78 19.81
CA GLU A 293 -0.50 -18.73 19.30
C GLU A 293 0.02 -19.37 18.01
N PHE A 294 -0.08 -20.69 17.89
CA PHE A 294 0.35 -21.48 16.73
C PHE A 294 -0.80 -22.18 16.00
N ASP A 295 -1.98 -22.21 16.59
CA ASP A 295 -3.16 -22.75 15.94
C ASP A 295 -3.68 -21.77 14.87
N PRO A 296 -3.76 -22.16 13.58
CA PRO A 296 -4.12 -21.23 12.50
C PRO A 296 -5.52 -20.61 12.68
N GLU A 297 -6.50 -21.37 13.15
CA GLU A 297 -7.88 -20.87 13.32
C GLU A 297 -7.94 -19.80 14.43
N LYS A 298 -7.23 -20.04 15.53
CA LYS A 298 -7.12 -19.05 16.62
C LYS A 298 -6.33 -17.83 16.21
N ARG A 299 -5.27 -17.99 15.40
CA ARG A 299 -4.52 -16.87 14.84
C ARG A 299 -5.42 -16.02 13.95
N ALA A 300 -6.23 -16.63 13.10
CA ALA A 300 -7.20 -15.93 12.27
C ALA A 300 -8.22 -15.16 13.13
N GLN A 301 -8.74 -15.78 14.19
CA GLN A 301 -9.67 -15.13 15.12
C GLN A 301 -9.04 -13.92 15.82
N LEU A 302 -7.83 -14.06 16.35
CA LEU A 302 -7.08 -12.94 16.96
C LEU A 302 -6.83 -11.82 15.96
N ALA A 303 -6.50 -12.16 14.72
CA ALA A 303 -6.28 -11.17 13.66
C ALA A 303 -7.58 -10.39 13.32
N ILE A 304 -8.73 -11.04 13.33
CA ILE A 304 -10.04 -10.40 13.18
C ILE A 304 -10.31 -9.45 14.36
N GLU A 305 -10.10 -9.90 15.59
CA GLU A 305 -10.34 -9.09 16.79
C GLU A 305 -9.44 -7.86 16.85
N ILE A 306 -8.16 -7.98 16.48
CA ILE A 306 -7.22 -6.86 16.39
C ILE A 306 -7.71 -5.85 15.37
N GLN A 307 -8.01 -6.30 14.15
CA GLN A 307 -8.45 -5.39 13.08
C GLN A 307 -9.78 -4.72 13.43
N GLN A 308 -10.73 -5.45 14.00
CA GLN A 308 -12.01 -4.88 14.39
C GLN A 308 -11.84 -3.79 15.44
N GLN A 309 -10.94 -3.96 16.43
CA GLN A 309 -10.65 -2.91 17.40
C GLN A 309 -10.04 -1.67 16.73
N VAL A 310 -9.11 -1.85 15.79
CA VAL A 310 -8.51 -0.73 15.03
C VAL A 310 -9.56 0.03 14.21
N LEU A 311 -10.55 -0.67 13.66
CA LEU A 311 -11.67 -0.09 12.93
C LEU A 311 -12.66 0.64 13.86
N ASP A 312 -12.99 0.04 15.01
CA ASP A 312 -13.87 0.64 16.02
C ASP A 312 -13.26 1.94 16.58
N ASP A 313 -11.95 1.97 16.78
CA ASP A 313 -11.20 3.15 17.18
C ASP A 313 -10.97 4.14 16.02
N SER A 314 -11.32 3.76 14.79
CA SER A 314 -11.01 4.52 13.58
C SER A 314 -9.55 5.01 13.55
N ALA A 315 -8.62 4.14 13.92
CA ALA A 315 -7.19 4.46 13.97
C ALA A 315 -6.57 4.51 12.56
N TYR A 316 -7.14 3.75 11.65
CA TYR A 316 -6.77 3.72 10.24
C TYR A 316 -8.02 3.79 9.34
N LEU A 317 -7.87 4.44 8.19
CA LEU A 317 -8.75 4.27 7.05
C LEU A 317 -8.03 3.37 6.03
N PHE A 318 -8.52 2.15 5.82
CA PHE A 318 -8.08 1.29 4.73
C PHE A 318 -8.91 1.62 3.49
N VAL A 319 -8.25 1.93 2.37
CA VAL A 319 -8.92 2.47 1.19
C VAL A 319 -9.08 1.41 0.10
N SER A 320 -7.99 0.80 -0.32
CA SER A 320 -7.99 -0.19 -1.41
C SER A 320 -6.92 -1.24 -1.22
N HIS A 321 -7.27 -2.51 -1.43
CA HIS A 321 -6.29 -3.55 -1.74
C HIS A 321 -5.95 -3.48 -3.22
N LEU A 322 -4.67 -3.66 -3.55
CA LEU A 322 -4.19 -3.47 -4.90
C LEU A 322 -4.12 -4.78 -5.68
N LYS A 323 -4.57 -4.70 -6.92
CA LYS A 323 -4.27 -5.70 -7.93
C LYS A 323 -3.00 -5.27 -8.65
N MET A 324 -1.90 -5.94 -8.36
CA MET A 324 -0.64 -5.68 -9.05
C MET A 324 -0.65 -6.36 -10.42
N SER A 325 0.09 -5.79 -11.36
CA SER A 325 0.08 -6.28 -12.73
C SER A 325 1.42 -6.05 -13.42
N PHE A 326 1.92 -7.10 -14.07
CA PHE A 326 2.96 -6.98 -15.09
C PHE A 326 2.32 -6.83 -16.47
N VAL A 327 2.77 -5.84 -17.21
CA VAL A 327 2.50 -5.71 -18.63
C VAL A 327 3.78 -6.05 -19.39
N MET A 328 3.71 -6.95 -20.36
CA MET A 328 4.88 -7.49 -21.07
C MET A 328 4.63 -7.69 -22.54
N GLN A 329 5.70 -7.70 -23.34
CA GLN A 329 5.65 -8.11 -24.74
C GLN A 329 5.12 -9.54 -24.85
N LYS A 330 4.42 -9.86 -25.94
CA LYS A 330 3.82 -11.20 -26.14
C LYS A 330 4.85 -12.33 -26.16
N SER A 331 6.06 -12.03 -26.57
CA SER A 331 7.20 -12.97 -26.57
C SER A 331 7.66 -13.39 -25.19
N ILE A 332 7.38 -12.59 -24.15
CA ILE A 332 7.82 -12.88 -22.78
C ILE A 332 6.84 -13.84 -22.12
N SER A 333 7.36 -14.81 -21.38
CA SER A 333 6.58 -15.74 -20.56
C SER A 333 7.31 -16.04 -19.23
N GLY A 334 6.57 -16.58 -18.25
CA GLY A 334 7.13 -16.90 -16.93
C GLY A 334 7.28 -15.68 -16.00
N PHE A 335 6.83 -14.51 -16.39
CA PHE A 335 6.55 -13.40 -15.51
C PHE A 335 5.11 -13.57 -15.01
N GLU A 336 4.98 -13.84 -13.72
CA GLU A 336 3.69 -14.01 -13.06
C GLU A 336 3.69 -13.14 -11.81
N GLU A 337 2.66 -12.31 -11.66
CA GLU A 337 2.47 -11.51 -10.47
C GLU A 337 2.20 -12.42 -9.27
N HIS A 338 2.95 -12.23 -8.19
CA HIS A 338 2.81 -13.01 -6.98
C HIS A 338 1.94 -12.27 -5.94
N PRO A 339 1.03 -12.96 -5.21
CA PRO A 339 0.17 -12.31 -4.20
C PRO A 339 0.92 -11.57 -3.09
N SER A 340 2.18 -11.89 -2.83
CA SER A 340 3.03 -11.15 -1.89
C SER A 340 3.71 -9.92 -2.50
N ASP A 341 3.54 -9.67 -3.81
CA ASP A 341 4.21 -8.58 -4.54
C ASP A 341 5.76 -8.70 -4.52
N TYR A 342 6.24 -9.95 -4.47
CA TYR A 342 7.67 -10.34 -4.49
C TYR A 342 7.87 -11.56 -5.39
N TYR A 343 9.13 -11.96 -5.61
CA TYR A 343 9.52 -13.18 -6.35
C TYR A 343 9.22 -13.17 -7.84
N GLU A 344 9.40 -12.05 -8.49
CA GLU A 344 8.99 -11.80 -9.87
C GLU A 344 10.00 -12.32 -10.89
N ILE A 345 11.31 -12.18 -10.62
CA ILE A 345 12.38 -12.65 -11.52
C ILE A 345 12.79 -14.07 -11.11
N THR A 346 12.22 -15.05 -11.82
CA THR A 346 12.43 -16.48 -11.53
C THR A 346 13.16 -17.19 -12.67
N ASN A 347 13.57 -18.46 -12.43
CA ASN A 347 14.14 -19.32 -13.49
C ASN A 347 13.12 -19.76 -14.55
N HIS A 348 11.83 -19.44 -14.37
CA HIS A 348 10.76 -19.73 -15.34
C HIS A 348 10.65 -18.68 -16.44
N LEU A 349 11.27 -17.52 -16.24
CA LEU A 349 11.30 -16.45 -17.23
C LEU A 349 11.82 -16.97 -18.56
N ASP A 350 11.10 -16.69 -19.66
CA ASP A 350 11.41 -17.18 -21.00
C ASP A 350 11.08 -16.13 -22.06
N VAL A 351 11.82 -16.16 -23.17
CA VAL A 351 11.59 -15.34 -24.36
C VAL A 351 11.32 -16.29 -25.55
N ASN A 352 10.10 -16.26 -26.08
CA ASN A 352 9.64 -17.14 -27.16
C ASN A 352 9.80 -16.50 -28.54
#